data_1d316d3fd24c188c7b3f15240056604f
#
_entry.id   1d316d3fd24c188c7b3f15240056604f
#
_cell.length_a   1.000
_cell.length_b   1.000
_cell.length_c   1.000
_cell.angle_alpha   90.00
_cell.angle_beta   90.00
_cell.angle_gamma   90.00
#
_symmetry.space_group_name_H-M   'P 1'
#
loop_
_entity.id
_entity.type
_entity.pdbx_description
1 polymer ?
#
loop_
_entity_poly.entity_id
_entity_poly.type
_entity_poly.pdbx_seq_one_letter_code
_entity_poly.pdbx_strand_id
1 'polypeptide(L)'
;MLLEPSKLDSEYLVLPELNLRTNEGKAKKAELETQAKEGNKTLVKAELFQKAQAVTEAFNKTELTKLLKKGEAEASFFGEIDGIKVKARPDFLIPDQKILIDFKTTSTLSGASADGFAKMAANFAYYIQASLYLEITGYKAFYFIVLETTEPYMAGCYKLDTEAIEFGKSEIRRAIEIYKNLDNYKQALYINSLDFSKVQEINLPSWVFYKRN
;
A
#
# COMPACT_ATOMS: atom_id res chain seq x y z
N MET A 1 12.18 -4.06 -6.93
CA MET A 1 13.04 -5.20 -6.55
C MET A 1 12.33 -6.54 -6.68
N LEU A 2 11.21 -6.77 -6.01
CA LEU A 2 10.53 -8.08 -6.03
C LEU A 2 9.85 -8.39 -7.37
N LEU A 3 9.10 -7.44 -7.92
CA LEU A 3 8.27 -7.69 -9.10
C LEU A 3 8.99 -7.43 -10.43
N GLU A 4 9.83 -6.43 -10.49
CA GLU A 4 10.51 -6.00 -11.71
C GLU A 4 12.00 -5.70 -11.43
N PRO A 5 12.82 -6.71 -11.08
CA PRO A 5 14.23 -6.49 -10.73
C PRO A 5 15.05 -5.89 -11.87
N SER A 6 14.70 -6.16 -13.12
CA SER A 6 15.37 -5.61 -14.30
C SER A 6 15.21 -4.10 -14.48
N LYS A 7 14.23 -3.49 -13.84
CA LYS A 7 13.99 -2.04 -13.91
C LYS A 7 14.77 -1.23 -12.88
N LEU A 8 15.41 -1.88 -11.90
CA LEU A 8 16.08 -1.17 -10.80
C LEU A 8 17.09 -0.14 -11.30
N ASP A 9 18.01 -0.56 -12.16
CA ASP A 9 19.08 0.30 -12.65
C ASP A 9 18.58 1.38 -13.63
N SER A 10 17.46 1.15 -14.30
CA SER A 10 16.86 2.12 -15.21
C SER A 10 16.02 3.17 -14.48
N GLU A 11 15.38 2.82 -13.38
CA GLU A 11 14.41 3.70 -12.68
C GLU A 11 15.00 4.38 -11.44
N TYR A 12 16.06 3.83 -10.84
CA TYR A 12 16.60 4.32 -9.57
C TYR A 12 18.08 4.64 -9.66
N LEU A 13 18.49 5.69 -8.93
CA LEU A 13 19.88 6.04 -8.68
C LEU A 13 20.09 6.09 -7.16
N VAL A 14 21.11 5.36 -6.66
CA VAL A 14 21.36 5.32 -5.21
C VAL A 14 22.20 6.51 -4.79
N LEU A 15 21.70 7.28 -3.83
CA LEU A 15 22.43 8.34 -3.16
C LEU A 15 23.24 7.73 -2.01
N PRO A 16 24.58 7.69 -2.09
CA PRO A 16 25.41 7.19 -1.01
C PRO A 16 25.34 8.11 0.22
N GLU A 17 25.81 7.62 1.34
CA GLU A 17 25.99 8.47 2.51
C GLU A 17 27.02 9.57 2.22
N LEU A 18 26.61 10.80 2.34
CA LEU A 18 27.44 11.97 2.06
C LEU A 18 27.50 12.89 3.29
N ASN A 19 28.69 13.41 3.59
CA ASN A 19 28.82 14.45 4.58
C ASN A 19 28.38 15.81 3.99
N LEU A 20 27.12 16.15 4.15
CA LEU A 20 26.54 17.41 3.63
C LEU A 20 27.03 18.69 4.35
N ARG A 21 27.90 18.57 5.35
CA ARG A 21 28.57 19.73 5.96
C ARG A 21 29.77 20.19 5.13
N THR A 22 30.31 19.35 4.26
CA THR A 22 31.43 19.66 3.37
C THR A 22 30.94 20.15 2.00
N ASN A 23 31.74 20.99 1.35
CA ASN A 23 31.47 21.43 -0.02
C ASN A 23 31.50 20.26 -1.01
N GLU A 24 32.40 19.32 -0.81
CA GLU A 24 32.49 18.10 -1.63
C GLU A 24 31.22 17.26 -1.54
N GLY A 25 30.71 17.00 -0.32
CA GLY A 25 29.46 16.25 -0.14
C GLY A 25 28.26 16.93 -0.77
N LYS A 26 28.19 18.27 -0.67
CA LYS A 26 27.13 19.06 -1.33
C LYS A 26 27.24 19.00 -2.86
N ALA A 27 28.45 19.13 -3.40
CA ALA A 27 28.71 19.06 -4.83
C ALA A 27 28.35 17.68 -5.38
N LYS A 28 28.75 16.59 -4.69
CA LYS A 28 28.42 15.23 -5.11
C LYS A 28 26.91 14.95 -5.07
N LYS A 29 26.21 15.47 -4.08
CA LYS A 29 24.75 15.37 -4.04
C LYS A 29 24.10 16.07 -5.22
N ALA A 30 24.52 17.30 -5.54
CA ALA A 30 24.00 18.07 -6.66
C ALA A 30 24.26 17.40 -8.01
N GLU A 31 25.45 16.79 -8.17
CA GLU A 31 25.79 15.99 -9.35
C GLU A 31 24.81 14.80 -9.52
N LEU A 32 24.58 14.03 -8.45
CA LEU A 32 23.68 12.88 -8.48
C LEU A 32 22.21 13.28 -8.71
N GLU A 33 21.77 14.41 -8.16
CA GLU A 33 20.45 14.96 -8.44
C GLU A 33 20.28 15.36 -9.91
N THR A 34 21.32 15.90 -10.52
CA THR A 34 21.34 16.22 -11.94
C THR A 34 21.30 14.95 -12.80
N GLN A 35 22.16 13.98 -12.50
CA GLN A 35 22.16 12.68 -13.19
C GLN A 35 20.82 11.97 -13.09
N ALA A 36 20.18 12.00 -11.93
CA ALA A 36 18.86 11.40 -11.74
C ALA A 36 17.80 12.07 -12.62
N LYS A 37 17.81 13.42 -12.70
CA LYS A 37 16.89 14.19 -13.55
C LYS A 37 17.13 13.91 -15.04
N GLU A 38 18.37 13.95 -15.49
CA GLU A 38 18.73 13.69 -16.89
C GLU A 38 18.40 12.26 -17.31
N GLY A 39 18.62 11.29 -16.42
CA GLY A 39 18.28 9.88 -16.62
C GLY A 39 16.82 9.52 -16.36
N ASN A 40 15.96 10.48 -15.98
CA ASN A 40 14.58 10.24 -15.54
C ASN A 40 14.47 9.16 -14.45
N LYS A 41 15.44 9.19 -13.50
CA LYS A 41 15.53 8.22 -12.40
C LYS A 41 15.10 8.84 -11.08
N THR A 42 14.58 8.00 -10.21
CA THR A 42 14.29 8.36 -8.81
C THR A 42 15.54 8.22 -7.96
N LEU A 43 15.95 9.30 -7.28
CA LEU A 43 17.09 9.27 -6.35
C LEU A 43 16.66 8.66 -5.02
N VAL A 44 17.29 7.55 -4.61
CA VAL A 44 16.96 6.80 -3.40
C VAL A 44 18.15 6.79 -2.45
N LYS A 45 17.94 7.07 -1.18
CA LYS A 45 19.00 6.99 -0.14
C LYS A 45 19.54 5.57 -0.01
N ALA A 46 20.86 5.43 0.17
CA ALA A 46 21.53 4.13 0.32
C ALA A 46 20.90 3.27 1.44
N GLU A 47 20.59 3.87 2.60
CA GLU A 47 19.94 3.18 3.70
C GLU A 47 18.60 2.53 3.29
N LEU A 48 17.75 3.30 2.59
CA LEU A 48 16.46 2.79 2.10
C LEU A 48 16.64 1.69 1.05
N PHE A 49 17.62 1.85 0.16
CA PHE A 49 17.93 0.85 -0.85
C PHE A 49 18.42 -0.47 -0.21
N GLN A 50 19.36 -0.38 0.73
CA GLN A 50 19.86 -1.55 1.50
C GLN A 50 18.73 -2.25 2.26
N LYS A 51 17.86 -1.48 2.90
CA LYS A 51 16.69 -2.02 3.59
C LYS A 51 15.76 -2.77 2.63
N ALA A 52 15.49 -2.22 1.47
CA ALA A 52 14.69 -2.88 0.45
C ALA A 52 15.36 -4.16 -0.07
N GLN A 53 16.70 -4.17 -0.20
CA GLN A 53 17.46 -5.38 -0.54
C GLN A 53 17.32 -6.45 0.55
N ALA A 54 17.49 -6.10 1.82
CA ALA A 54 17.37 -7.04 2.93
C ALA A 54 15.97 -7.68 3.00
N VAL A 55 14.92 -6.89 2.85
CA VAL A 55 13.54 -7.40 2.76
C VAL A 55 13.37 -8.34 1.56
N THR A 56 13.91 -7.97 0.41
CA THR A 56 13.84 -8.78 -0.81
C THR A 56 14.56 -10.11 -0.63
N GLU A 57 15.76 -10.11 -0.05
CA GLU A 57 16.54 -11.31 0.23
C GLU A 57 15.83 -12.24 1.23
N ALA A 58 15.25 -11.66 2.29
CA ALA A 58 14.46 -12.44 3.26
C ALA A 58 13.23 -13.07 2.60
N PHE A 59 12.47 -12.30 1.80
CA PHE A 59 11.33 -12.81 1.05
C PHE A 59 11.72 -13.92 0.07
N ASN A 60 12.84 -13.78 -0.62
CA ASN A 60 13.32 -14.78 -1.60
C ASN A 60 13.66 -16.14 -0.97
N LYS A 61 13.86 -16.20 0.34
CA LYS A 61 14.04 -17.45 1.09
C LYS A 61 12.73 -18.14 1.46
N THR A 62 11.59 -17.48 1.23
CA THR A 62 10.27 -18.03 1.54
C THR A 62 9.68 -18.82 0.38
N GLU A 63 8.75 -19.72 0.68
CA GLU A 63 7.98 -20.45 -0.34
C GLU A 63 7.01 -19.52 -1.13
N LEU A 64 6.73 -18.30 -0.62
CA LEU A 64 5.83 -17.34 -1.25
C LEU A 64 6.34 -16.88 -2.61
N THR A 65 7.65 -16.93 -2.85
CA THR A 65 8.24 -16.63 -4.17
C THR A 65 7.69 -17.51 -5.28
N LYS A 66 7.22 -18.72 -4.96
CA LYS A 66 6.60 -19.62 -5.96
C LYS A 66 5.33 -19.04 -6.56
N LEU A 67 4.63 -18.16 -5.83
CA LEU A 67 3.43 -17.46 -6.33
C LEU A 67 3.80 -16.48 -7.45
N LEU A 68 4.99 -15.90 -7.40
CA LEU A 68 5.43 -14.86 -8.36
C LEU A 68 6.02 -15.42 -9.65
N LYS A 69 6.11 -16.74 -9.81
CA LYS A 69 6.75 -17.35 -10.99
C LYS A 69 5.87 -17.41 -12.24
N LYS A 70 4.55 -17.22 -12.09
CA LYS A 70 3.55 -17.45 -13.16
C LYS A 70 2.54 -16.31 -13.23
N GLY A 71 3.02 -15.09 -13.38
CA GLY A 71 2.09 -13.97 -13.40
C GLY A 71 2.67 -12.71 -14.02
N GLU A 72 1.92 -11.64 -13.89
CA GLU A 72 2.21 -10.32 -14.45
C GLU A 72 2.20 -9.26 -13.36
N ALA A 73 3.13 -8.30 -13.46
CA ALA A 73 3.18 -7.16 -12.56
C ALA A 73 2.32 -6.00 -13.08
N GLU A 74 1.66 -5.29 -12.17
CA GLU A 74 1.08 -3.95 -12.36
C GLU A 74 0.09 -3.78 -13.53
N ALA A 75 -0.74 -4.79 -13.83
CA ALA A 75 -1.78 -4.66 -14.83
C ALA A 75 -2.93 -3.74 -14.35
N SER A 76 -3.36 -2.82 -15.21
CA SER A 76 -4.46 -1.92 -14.93
C SER A 76 -5.77 -2.46 -15.49
N PHE A 77 -6.81 -2.46 -14.66
CA PHE A 77 -8.18 -2.83 -15.01
C PHE A 77 -9.09 -1.62 -14.90
N PHE A 78 -10.00 -1.49 -15.83
CA PHE A 78 -10.99 -0.44 -15.83
C PHE A 78 -12.37 -1.09 -15.87
N GLY A 79 -13.29 -0.59 -15.08
CA GLY A 79 -14.65 -1.11 -14.98
C GLY A 79 -15.63 -0.03 -14.57
N GLU A 80 -16.85 -0.47 -14.31
CA GLU A 80 -17.93 0.41 -13.87
C GLU A 80 -18.70 -0.29 -12.75
N ILE A 81 -19.01 0.46 -11.69
CA ILE A 81 -19.84 0.02 -10.59
C ILE A 81 -20.92 1.07 -10.38
N ASP A 82 -22.19 0.66 -10.51
CA ASP A 82 -23.36 1.52 -10.35
C ASP A 82 -23.28 2.84 -11.17
N GLY A 83 -22.76 2.77 -12.40
CA GLY A 83 -22.61 3.93 -13.29
C GLY A 83 -21.36 4.78 -13.02
N ILE A 84 -20.51 4.42 -12.06
CA ILE A 84 -19.28 5.13 -11.75
C ILE A 84 -18.08 4.36 -12.33
N LYS A 85 -17.27 5.05 -13.14
CA LYS A 85 -16.03 4.49 -13.67
C LYS A 85 -15.02 4.31 -12.56
N VAL A 86 -14.45 3.12 -12.48
CA VAL A 86 -13.51 2.71 -11.45
C VAL A 86 -12.27 2.05 -12.08
N LYS A 87 -11.17 2.08 -11.35
CA LYS A 87 -9.90 1.49 -11.78
C LYS A 87 -9.31 0.65 -10.66
N ALA A 88 -8.74 -0.51 -11.02
CA ALA A 88 -7.91 -1.33 -10.16
C ALA A 88 -6.54 -1.55 -10.79
N ARG A 89 -5.50 -1.60 -9.94
CA ARG A 89 -4.14 -1.94 -10.35
C ARG A 89 -3.50 -2.75 -9.22
N PRO A 90 -3.72 -4.07 -9.22
CA PRO A 90 -3.00 -4.95 -8.31
C PRO A 90 -1.50 -4.93 -8.62
N ASP A 91 -0.68 -5.13 -7.61
CA ASP A 91 0.78 -5.18 -7.77
C ASP A 91 1.20 -6.38 -8.61
N PHE A 92 0.47 -7.50 -8.48
CA PHE A 92 0.74 -8.71 -9.25
C PHE A 92 -0.53 -9.53 -9.46
N LEU A 93 -0.59 -10.28 -10.54
CA LEU A 93 -1.71 -11.17 -10.84
C LEU A 93 -1.24 -12.50 -11.42
N ILE A 94 -2.00 -13.55 -11.13
CA ILE A 94 -1.80 -14.91 -11.67
C ILE A 94 -3.04 -15.27 -12.47
N PRO A 95 -3.05 -15.02 -13.79
CA PRO A 95 -4.26 -15.15 -14.64
C PRO A 95 -4.84 -16.56 -14.62
N ASP A 96 -4.01 -17.59 -14.76
CA ASP A 96 -4.45 -18.99 -14.83
C ASP A 96 -5.22 -19.44 -13.57
N GLN A 97 -4.86 -18.91 -12.41
CA GLN A 97 -5.49 -19.21 -11.13
C GLN A 97 -6.56 -18.19 -10.73
N LYS A 98 -6.66 -17.08 -11.46
CA LYS A 98 -7.51 -15.94 -11.14
C LYS A 98 -7.24 -15.38 -9.74
N ILE A 99 -5.96 -15.17 -9.42
CA ILE A 99 -5.50 -14.62 -8.15
C ILE A 99 -4.90 -13.24 -8.39
N LEU A 100 -5.31 -12.25 -7.59
CA LEU A 100 -4.68 -10.95 -7.45
C LEU A 100 -3.78 -10.95 -6.23
N ILE A 101 -2.66 -10.25 -6.30
CA ILE A 101 -1.73 -10.08 -5.19
C ILE A 101 -1.42 -8.60 -5.02
N ASP A 102 -1.38 -8.16 -3.77
CA ASP A 102 -0.99 -6.82 -3.38
C ASP A 102 0.02 -6.89 -2.23
N PHE A 103 1.09 -6.13 -2.35
CA PHE A 103 2.16 -6.11 -1.36
C PHE A 103 1.91 -5.01 -0.33
N LYS A 104 2.00 -5.36 0.93
CA LYS A 104 1.94 -4.42 2.05
C LYS A 104 3.24 -4.47 2.84
N THR A 105 3.72 -3.33 3.30
CA THR A 105 4.88 -3.26 4.16
C THR A 105 4.51 -2.72 5.53
N THR A 106 5.21 -3.19 6.55
CA THR A 106 5.06 -2.72 7.92
C THR A 106 6.42 -2.60 8.61
N SER A 107 6.60 -1.58 9.42
CA SER A 107 7.76 -1.45 10.31
C SER A 107 7.49 -1.98 11.72
N THR A 108 6.26 -2.40 11.99
CA THR A 108 5.87 -2.93 13.29
C THR A 108 6.33 -4.37 13.42
N LEU A 109 7.03 -4.69 14.49
CA LEU A 109 7.42 -6.06 14.82
C LEU A 109 6.16 -6.93 14.97
N SER A 110 6.18 -8.12 14.39
CA SER A 110 5.02 -9.01 14.26
C SER A 110 3.84 -8.42 13.44
N GLY A 111 4.07 -7.34 12.71
CA GLY A 111 3.06 -6.74 11.82
C GLY A 111 2.69 -7.64 10.66
N ALA A 112 3.61 -8.52 10.22
CA ALA A 112 3.35 -9.55 9.22
C ALA A 112 2.74 -10.84 9.80
N SER A 113 2.44 -10.92 11.11
CA SER A 113 1.65 -12.03 11.68
C SER A 113 0.17 -11.91 11.30
N ALA A 114 -0.60 -12.99 11.47
CA ALA A 114 -2.04 -12.98 11.18
C ALA A 114 -2.79 -11.89 11.98
N ASP A 115 -2.53 -11.80 13.29
CA ASP A 115 -3.15 -10.79 14.15
C ASP A 115 -2.69 -9.37 13.82
N GLY A 116 -1.40 -9.21 13.50
CA GLY A 116 -0.85 -7.92 13.08
C GLY A 116 -1.48 -7.44 11.79
N PHE A 117 -1.56 -8.31 10.79
CA PHE A 117 -2.18 -7.99 9.51
C PHE A 117 -3.69 -7.76 9.63
N ALA A 118 -4.42 -8.56 10.42
CA ALA A 118 -5.86 -8.36 10.62
C ALA A 118 -6.17 -6.95 11.17
N LYS A 119 -5.39 -6.48 12.16
CA LYS A 119 -5.49 -5.11 12.68
C LYS A 119 -5.17 -4.06 11.61
N MET A 120 -4.13 -4.30 10.82
CA MET A 120 -3.73 -3.41 9.75
C MET A 120 -4.80 -3.35 8.65
N ALA A 121 -5.36 -4.49 8.25
CA ALA A 121 -6.42 -4.59 7.25
C ALA A 121 -7.69 -3.84 7.69
N ALA A 122 -8.04 -3.91 8.97
CA ALA A 122 -9.15 -3.15 9.54
C ALA A 122 -8.86 -1.64 9.57
N ASN A 123 -7.69 -1.25 10.10
CA ASN A 123 -7.33 0.17 10.28
C ASN A 123 -7.18 0.92 8.94
N PHE A 124 -6.67 0.25 7.91
CA PHE A 124 -6.46 0.84 6.58
C PHE A 124 -7.55 0.47 5.57
N ALA A 125 -8.60 -0.20 6.03
CA ALA A 125 -9.74 -0.62 5.20
C ALA A 125 -9.32 -1.42 3.94
N TYR A 126 -8.33 -2.31 4.05
CA TYR A 126 -7.87 -3.12 2.91
C TYR A 126 -8.94 -4.06 2.37
N TYR A 127 -9.99 -4.34 3.15
CA TYR A 127 -11.17 -5.06 2.68
C TYR A 127 -11.90 -4.30 1.55
N ILE A 128 -11.88 -2.97 1.54
CA ILE A 128 -12.44 -2.17 0.43
C ILE A 128 -11.61 -2.37 -0.84
N GLN A 129 -10.27 -2.31 -0.74
CA GLN A 129 -9.38 -2.53 -1.87
C GLN A 129 -9.59 -3.92 -2.47
N ALA A 130 -9.56 -4.96 -1.63
CA ALA A 130 -9.73 -6.34 -2.08
C ALA A 130 -11.08 -6.55 -2.78
N SER A 131 -12.16 -6.03 -2.19
CA SER A 131 -13.52 -6.15 -2.73
C SER A 131 -13.66 -5.44 -4.07
N LEU A 132 -13.16 -4.19 -4.16
CA LEU A 132 -13.18 -3.41 -5.39
C LEU A 132 -12.44 -4.11 -6.52
N TYR A 133 -11.24 -4.60 -6.23
CA TYR A 133 -10.40 -5.24 -7.24
C TYR A 133 -10.99 -6.57 -7.71
N LEU A 134 -11.50 -7.39 -6.80
CA LEU A 134 -12.19 -8.63 -7.16
C LEU A 134 -13.44 -8.36 -8.01
N GLU A 135 -14.22 -7.33 -7.69
CA GLU A 135 -15.44 -7.00 -8.42
C GLU A 135 -15.15 -6.52 -9.85
N ILE A 136 -14.16 -5.64 -10.03
CA ILE A 136 -13.83 -5.10 -11.35
C ILE A 136 -13.19 -6.17 -12.25
N THR A 137 -12.34 -7.03 -11.69
CA THR A 137 -11.54 -7.95 -12.47
C THR A 137 -12.24 -9.30 -12.71
N GLY A 138 -13.19 -9.67 -11.87
CA GLY A 138 -13.81 -11.00 -11.88
C GLY A 138 -12.85 -12.12 -11.45
N TYR A 139 -11.74 -11.78 -10.79
CA TYR A 139 -10.81 -12.75 -10.23
C TYR A 139 -11.40 -13.42 -8.98
N LYS A 140 -10.90 -14.60 -8.63
CA LYS A 140 -11.50 -15.47 -7.59
C LYS A 140 -10.93 -15.23 -6.20
N ALA A 141 -9.69 -14.77 -6.11
CA ALA A 141 -9.01 -14.56 -4.84
C ALA A 141 -8.12 -13.31 -4.87
N PHE A 142 -8.03 -12.67 -3.72
CA PHE A 142 -7.12 -11.54 -3.47
C PHE A 142 -6.21 -11.89 -2.30
N TYR A 143 -4.90 -11.91 -2.54
CA TYR A 143 -3.89 -12.21 -1.55
C TYR A 143 -3.11 -10.95 -1.19
N PHE A 144 -2.92 -10.74 0.10
CA PHE A 144 -2.01 -9.75 0.62
C PHE A 144 -0.70 -10.44 1.00
N ILE A 145 0.41 -10.02 0.40
CA ILE A 145 1.74 -10.40 0.85
C ILE A 145 2.24 -9.27 1.73
N VAL A 146 2.45 -9.55 3.01
CA VAL A 146 2.85 -8.57 4.03
C VAL A 146 4.30 -8.79 4.39
N LEU A 147 5.11 -7.72 4.29
CA LEU A 147 6.54 -7.76 4.53
C LEU A 147 6.92 -6.83 5.68
N GLU A 148 7.62 -7.33 6.69
CA GLU A 148 8.25 -6.49 7.69
C GLU A 148 9.50 -5.82 7.11
N THR A 149 9.64 -4.51 7.39
CA THR A 149 10.81 -3.72 6.98
C THR A 149 11.84 -3.57 8.08
N THR A 150 11.69 -4.34 9.17
CA THR A 150 12.61 -4.44 10.30
C THR A 150 13.01 -5.90 10.51
N GLU A 151 14.19 -6.13 11.03
CA GLU A 151 14.62 -7.50 11.35
C GLU A 151 13.64 -8.18 12.31
N PRO A 152 13.35 -9.48 12.09
CA PRO A 152 13.98 -10.41 11.14
C PRO A 152 13.35 -10.44 9.74
N TYR A 153 12.66 -9.39 9.29
CA TYR A 153 12.05 -9.25 7.96
C TYR A 153 11.03 -10.36 7.66
N MET A 154 10.13 -10.59 8.59
CA MET A 154 9.09 -11.62 8.44
C MET A 154 8.16 -11.32 7.26
N ALA A 155 7.66 -12.38 6.63
CA ALA A 155 6.70 -12.29 5.57
C ALA A 155 5.48 -13.17 5.88
N GLY A 156 4.27 -12.67 5.55
CA GLY A 156 3.03 -13.40 5.64
C GLY A 156 2.23 -13.30 4.34
N CYS A 157 1.34 -14.26 4.10
CA CYS A 157 0.41 -14.21 2.97
C CYS A 157 -1.00 -14.49 3.48
N TYR A 158 -1.94 -13.58 3.19
CA TYR A 158 -3.27 -13.60 3.77
C TYR A 158 -4.34 -13.36 2.71
N LYS A 159 -5.48 -13.96 2.94
CA LYS A 159 -6.72 -13.71 2.21
C LYS A 159 -7.80 -13.35 3.23
N LEU A 160 -8.55 -12.33 2.93
CA LEU A 160 -9.73 -11.98 3.73
C LEU A 160 -10.83 -13.03 3.49
N ASP A 161 -11.63 -13.25 4.52
CA ASP A 161 -12.80 -14.14 4.44
C ASP A 161 -13.94 -13.52 3.63
N THR A 162 -14.98 -14.29 3.43
CA THR A 162 -16.14 -13.86 2.64
C THR A 162 -16.88 -12.71 3.31
N GLU A 163 -16.97 -12.70 4.64
CA GLU A 163 -17.66 -11.66 5.40
C GLU A 163 -16.96 -10.31 5.23
N ALA A 164 -15.64 -10.27 5.34
CA ALA A 164 -14.86 -9.05 5.12
C ALA A 164 -14.98 -8.54 3.67
N ILE A 165 -15.03 -9.43 2.68
CA ILE A 165 -15.21 -9.06 1.27
C ILE A 165 -16.61 -8.48 1.03
N GLU A 166 -17.67 -9.11 1.56
CA GLU A 166 -19.03 -8.59 1.43
C GLU A 166 -19.21 -7.25 2.16
N PHE A 167 -18.60 -7.10 3.33
CA PHE A 167 -18.55 -5.81 4.02
C PHE A 167 -17.86 -4.74 3.17
N GLY A 168 -16.73 -5.07 2.56
CA GLY A 168 -16.03 -4.17 1.64
C GLY A 168 -16.90 -3.73 0.45
N LYS A 169 -17.65 -4.64 -0.14
CA LYS A 169 -18.62 -4.31 -1.21
C LYS A 169 -19.70 -3.33 -0.72
N SER A 170 -20.23 -3.52 0.47
CA SER A 170 -21.23 -2.60 1.04
C SER A 170 -20.67 -1.20 1.23
N GLU A 171 -19.41 -1.08 1.70
CA GLU A 171 -18.73 0.21 1.84
C GLU A 171 -18.47 0.89 0.49
N ILE A 172 -18.15 0.12 -0.55
CA ILE A 172 -18.02 0.64 -1.92
C ILE A 172 -19.36 1.24 -2.39
N ARG A 173 -20.48 0.55 -2.19
CA ARG A 173 -21.80 1.05 -2.56
C ARG A 173 -22.16 2.33 -1.80
N ARG A 174 -21.90 2.33 -0.49
CA ARG A 174 -22.08 3.53 0.34
C ARG A 174 -21.25 4.72 -0.16
N ALA A 175 -19.99 4.49 -0.50
CA ALA A 175 -19.11 5.54 -1.04
C ALA A 175 -19.60 6.07 -2.40
N ILE A 176 -20.09 5.19 -3.27
CA ILE A 176 -20.67 5.56 -4.57
C ILE A 176 -21.95 6.40 -4.38
N GLU A 177 -22.82 6.05 -3.45
CA GLU A 177 -24.00 6.86 -3.13
C GLU A 177 -23.63 8.26 -2.66
N ILE A 178 -22.68 8.37 -1.76
CA ILE A 178 -22.18 9.68 -1.31
C ILE A 178 -21.65 10.46 -2.51
N TYR A 179 -20.81 9.82 -3.34
CA TYR A 179 -20.22 10.47 -4.52
C TYR A 179 -21.27 10.98 -5.52
N LYS A 180 -22.32 10.19 -5.79
CA LYS A 180 -23.42 10.59 -6.70
C LYS A 180 -24.24 11.77 -6.19
N ASN A 181 -24.34 11.91 -4.85
CA ASN A 181 -25.09 12.96 -4.20
C ASN A 181 -24.27 14.22 -3.89
N LEU A 182 -23.00 14.25 -4.35
CA LEU A 182 -22.16 15.45 -4.22
C LEU A 182 -22.43 16.42 -5.36
N ASP A 183 -22.99 17.60 -5.06
CA ASP A 183 -23.27 18.64 -6.04
C ASP A 183 -21.98 19.25 -6.61
N ASN A 184 -20.91 19.24 -5.81
CA ASN A 184 -19.59 19.67 -6.25
C ASN A 184 -18.46 19.16 -5.33
N TYR A 185 -17.21 19.20 -5.82
CA TYR A 185 -16.03 18.78 -5.08
C TYR A 185 -15.82 19.51 -3.74
N LYS A 186 -16.27 20.77 -3.64
CA LYS A 186 -16.17 21.54 -2.39
C LYS A 186 -17.06 20.95 -1.30
N GLN A 187 -18.24 20.45 -1.62
CA GLN A 187 -19.10 19.75 -0.65
C GLN A 187 -18.43 18.49 -0.11
N ALA A 188 -17.71 17.73 -0.95
CA ALA A 188 -16.95 16.56 -0.48
C ALA A 188 -15.89 16.92 0.57
N LEU A 189 -15.22 18.04 0.40
CA LEU A 189 -14.26 18.56 1.38
C LEU A 189 -14.95 18.98 2.68
N TYR A 190 -16.15 19.54 2.60
CA TYR A 190 -16.93 19.97 3.78
C TYR A 190 -17.49 18.80 4.59
N ILE A 191 -17.86 17.69 3.97
CA ILE A 191 -18.37 16.50 4.68
C ILE A 191 -17.30 15.89 5.58
N ASN A 192 -16.03 16.03 5.23
CA ASN A 192 -14.87 15.53 5.98
C ASN A 192 -14.09 16.62 6.71
N SER A 193 -14.41 17.91 6.48
CA SER A 193 -13.74 18.99 7.18
C SER A 193 -14.50 19.31 8.47
N LEU A 194 -13.75 19.31 9.56
CA LEU A 194 -14.19 19.93 10.80
C LEU A 194 -14.55 21.39 10.52
N ASP A 195 -15.77 21.78 10.87
CA ASP A 195 -16.14 23.20 10.85
C ASP A 195 -15.40 23.92 11.99
N PHE A 196 -14.21 24.41 11.68
CA PHE A 196 -13.36 25.14 12.64
C PHE A 196 -13.97 26.50 13.05
N SER A 197 -15.10 26.90 12.46
CA SER A 197 -15.80 28.14 12.85
C SER A 197 -16.60 27.98 14.12
N LYS A 198 -16.82 26.78 14.61
CA LYS A 198 -17.61 26.47 15.81
C LYS A 198 -16.82 25.68 16.82
N VAL A 199 -17.01 26.01 18.10
CA VAL A 199 -16.53 25.18 19.20
C VAL A 199 -17.28 23.87 19.17
N GLN A 200 -16.56 22.75 19.13
CA GLN A 200 -17.14 21.41 19.19
C GLN A 200 -16.96 20.82 20.59
N GLU A 201 -18.02 20.33 21.14
CA GLU A 201 -17.96 19.53 22.36
C GLU A 201 -17.53 18.11 22.02
N ILE A 202 -16.49 17.62 22.69
CA ILE A 202 -15.98 16.27 22.51
C ILE A 202 -16.16 15.45 23.77
N ASN A 203 -16.54 14.19 23.62
CA ASN A 203 -16.60 13.24 24.72
C ASN A 203 -15.29 12.45 24.79
N LEU A 204 -14.79 12.24 26.01
CA LEU A 204 -13.67 11.34 26.21
C LEU A 204 -14.10 9.88 25.95
N PRO A 205 -13.22 9.05 25.35
CA PRO A 205 -13.49 7.63 25.19
C PRO A 205 -13.82 6.97 26.53
N SER A 206 -14.80 6.07 26.54
CA SER A 206 -15.30 5.43 27.77
C SER A 206 -14.22 4.76 28.62
N TRP A 207 -13.17 4.21 27.97
CA TRP A 207 -12.05 3.57 28.69
C TRP A 207 -11.28 4.51 29.62
N VAL A 208 -11.36 5.82 29.42
CA VAL A 208 -10.72 6.81 30.31
C VAL A 208 -11.34 6.77 31.71
N PHE A 209 -12.65 6.48 31.80
CA PHE A 209 -13.39 6.45 33.05
C PHE A 209 -13.24 5.12 33.80
N TYR A 210 -12.76 4.05 33.16
CA TYR A 210 -12.55 2.74 33.79
C TYR A 210 -11.15 2.53 34.39
N LYS A 211 -10.23 3.50 34.27
CA LYS A 211 -8.87 3.43 34.81
C LYS A 211 -8.73 3.85 36.28
N ARG A 212 -9.83 3.99 37.01
CA ARG A 212 -9.83 4.35 38.44
C ARG A 212 -10.54 3.27 39.29
N ASN A 213 -9.97 2.06 39.29
CA ASN A 213 -10.18 1.11 40.39
C ASN A 213 -8.90 0.30 40.57
#